data_058f5174e7535e9947a4211bf0ef88dc
#
_entry.id   058f5174e7535e9947a4211bf0ef88dc
#
_cell.length_a   1.000
_cell.length_b   1.000
_cell.length_c   1.000
_cell.angle_alpha   90.00
_cell.angle_beta   90.00
_cell.angle_gamma   90.00
#
_symmetry.space_group_name_H-M   'P 1'
#
loop_
_entity.id
_entity.type
_entity.pdbx_description
1 polymer ?
#
loop_
_entity_poly.entity_id
_entity_poly.type
_entity_poly.pdbx_seq_one_letter_code
_entity_poly.pdbx_strand_id
1 'polypeptide(L)'
;MGTLSRRQALHVVSAGALASLAQSAFAAMPIILPSTDSLAASLEQALQAKQPLVVMVSLHGCPFCKVVRENYLHPLRATGLQVVQIDMRNPRVLVDFDGSSLTQDAWVKKQNIKLAPTVMFFGALGREVASRLKGAYLPDFYGAYLDEQLAAARKAVAGA
;
A
#
# COMPACT_ATOMS: atom_id res chain seq x y z
N MET A 1 70.38 -52.18 -4.73
CA MET A 1 70.20 -51.99 -6.20
C MET A 1 68.82 -52.47 -6.54
N GLY A 2 67.87 -51.60 -6.73
CA GLY A 2 66.50 -51.93 -7.05
C GLY A 2 65.86 -50.68 -7.64
N THR A 3 65.68 -50.73 -8.93
CA THR A 3 65.24 -49.68 -9.84
C THR A 3 63.77 -49.31 -9.61
N LEU A 4 63.50 -48.06 -9.24
CA LEU A 4 62.16 -47.48 -9.15
C LEU A 4 61.56 -47.33 -10.56
N SER A 5 60.44 -48.05 -10.81
CA SER A 5 59.66 -48.01 -12.03
C SER A 5 58.85 -46.72 -12.11
N ARG A 6 59.06 -46.00 -13.22
CA ARG A 6 58.43 -44.71 -13.62
C ARG A 6 57.00 -44.89 -14.17
N ARG A 7 56.09 -45.55 -13.50
CA ARG A 7 54.73 -45.74 -14.10
C ARG A 7 53.58 -45.70 -13.11
N GLN A 8 53.58 -44.77 -12.13
CA GLN A 8 52.39 -44.49 -11.30
C GLN A 8 52.25 -43.00 -10.97
N ALA A 9 52.37 -42.17 -11.96
CA ALA A 9 51.91 -40.80 -11.86
C ALA A 9 50.86 -40.64 -12.98
N LEU A 10 49.64 -40.48 -12.57
CA LEU A 10 48.49 -39.88 -13.32
C LEU A 10 47.21 -40.60 -12.91
N HIS A 11 46.50 -39.94 -12.04
CA HIS A 11 45.02 -39.86 -11.98
C HIS A 11 44.59 -39.28 -10.64
N VAL A 12 44.95 -38.01 -10.41
CA VAL A 12 44.19 -37.18 -9.47
C VAL A 12 43.24 -36.34 -10.36
N VAL A 13 42.12 -36.94 -10.69
CA VAL A 13 41.02 -36.21 -11.27
C VAL A 13 40.38 -35.39 -10.16
N SER A 14 40.65 -34.08 -10.16
CA SER A 14 39.98 -33.11 -9.34
C SER A 14 38.51 -33.04 -9.74
N ALA A 15 37.66 -33.71 -8.99
CA ALA A 15 36.23 -33.50 -9.03
C ALA A 15 35.93 -32.13 -8.39
N GLY A 16 36.03 -31.06 -9.20
CA GLY A 16 35.56 -29.74 -8.87
C GLY A 16 34.04 -29.75 -8.75
N ALA A 17 33.53 -29.82 -7.54
CA ALA A 17 32.12 -29.65 -7.27
C ALA A 17 31.73 -28.23 -7.60
N LEU A 18 31.11 -28.04 -8.77
CA LEU A 18 30.38 -26.80 -9.11
C LEU A 18 29.14 -26.71 -8.22
N ALA A 19 29.33 -26.16 -7.02
CA ALA A 19 28.22 -25.73 -6.19
C ALA A 19 27.53 -24.54 -6.87
N SER A 20 26.56 -24.82 -7.72
CA SER A 20 25.65 -23.82 -8.27
C SER A 20 24.86 -23.22 -7.11
N LEU A 21 25.27 -22.04 -6.66
CA LEU A 21 24.48 -21.20 -5.77
C LEU A 21 23.24 -20.76 -6.54
N ALA A 22 22.16 -21.53 -6.43
CA ALA A 22 20.85 -21.11 -6.84
C ALA A 22 20.45 -19.90 -5.96
N GLN A 23 20.78 -18.70 -6.40
CA GLN A 23 20.26 -17.47 -5.82
C GLN A 23 18.77 -17.45 -6.14
N SER A 24 17.96 -17.89 -5.16
CA SER A 24 16.52 -17.68 -5.20
C SER A 24 16.30 -16.18 -5.17
N ALA A 25 16.01 -15.60 -6.34
CA ALA A 25 15.54 -14.23 -6.44
C ALA A 25 14.18 -14.18 -5.73
N PHE A 26 14.16 -13.78 -4.46
CA PHE A 26 12.94 -13.39 -3.79
C PHE A 26 12.40 -12.17 -4.52
N ALA A 27 11.48 -12.39 -5.44
CA ALA A 27 10.71 -11.29 -6.01
C ALA A 27 9.98 -10.61 -4.85
N ALA A 28 10.34 -9.35 -4.56
CA ALA A 28 9.69 -8.57 -3.52
C ALA A 28 8.19 -8.54 -3.82
N MET A 29 7.37 -9.01 -2.88
CA MET A 29 5.92 -8.97 -3.04
C MET A 29 5.47 -7.51 -3.19
N PRO A 30 4.53 -7.23 -4.11
CA PRO A 30 4.05 -5.87 -4.29
C PRO A 30 3.42 -5.36 -2.99
N ILE A 31 3.81 -4.17 -2.57
CA ILE A 31 3.21 -3.50 -1.42
C ILE A 31 1.81 -3.05 -1.81
N ILE A 32 0.80 -3.60 -1.15
CA ILE A 32 -0.61 -3.31 -1.38
C ILE A 32 -1.25 -2.69 -0.13
N LEU A 33 -2.21 -1.80 -0.34
CA LEU A 33 -3.13 -1.39 0.72
C LEU A 33 -4.35 -2.34 0.71
N PRO A 34 -4.96 -2.63 1.88
CA PRO A 34 -6.17 -3.43 1.92
C PRO A 34 -7.28 -2.74 1.12
N SER A 35 -7.95 -3.51 0.29
CA SER A 35 -9.25 -3.13 -0.26
C SER A 35 -10.31 -3.37 0.78
N THR A 36 -11.39 -2.60 0.75
CA THR A 36 -12.54 -2.82 1.64
C THR A 36 -13.81 -3.08 0.83
N ASP A 37 -14.70 -3.89 1.39
CA ASP A 37 -16.05 -4.09 0.88
C ASP A 37 -17.07 -3.22 1.63
N SER A 38 -16.64 -2.56 2.75
CA SER A 38 -17.48 -1.68 3.54
C SER A 38 -16.68 -0.53 4.13
N LEU A 39 -16.96 0.67 3.66
CA LEU A 39 -16.42 1.90 4.24
C LEU A 39 -16.98 2.15 5.64
N ALA A 40 -18.25 1.81 5.88
CA ALA A 40 -18.86 1.92 7.20
C ALA A 40 -18.09 1.08 8.24
N ALA A 41 -17.82 -0.21 7.94
CA ALA A 41 -17.07 -1.07 8.84
C ALA A 41 -15.62 -0.63 9.03
N SER A 42 -14.96 -0.16 7.96
CA SER A 42 -13.60 0.36 8.04
C SER A 42 -13.52 1.64 8.88
N LEU A 43 -14.53 2.50 8.77
CA LEU A 43 -14.62 3.72 9.57
C LEU A 43 -14.85 3.39 11.05
N GLU A 44 -15.74 2.45 11.34
CA GLU A 44 -15.98 2.01 12.71
C GLU A 44 -14.68 1.54 13.38
N GLN A 45 -13.90 0.68 12.71
CA GLN A 45 -12.59 0.23 13.20
C GLN A 45 -11.63 1.39 13.44
N ALA A 46 -11.58 2.38 12.53
CA ALA A 46 -10.73 3.55 12.69
C ALA A 46 -11.14 4.37 13.92
N LEU A 47 -12.42 4.62 14.09
CA LEU A 47 -12.95 5.42 15.21
C LEU A 47 -12.79 4.70 16.57
N GLN A 48 -12.91 3.37 16.62
CA GLN A 48 -12.58 2.59 17.82
C GLN A 48 -11.12 2.79 18.25
N ALA A 49 -10.21 2.92 17.27
CA ALA A 49 -8.81 3.26 17.52
C ALA A 49 -8.56 4.77 17.74
N LYS A 50 -9.61 5.59 17.80
CA LYS A 50 -9.55 7.07 17.90
C LYS A 50 -8.71 7.71 16.77
N GLN A 51 -8.78 7.12 15.59
CA GLN A 51 -8.07 7.58 14.40
C GLN A 51 -9.07 7.90 13.27
N PRO A 52 -8.73 8.77 12.32
CA PRO A 52 -9.51 8.90 11.09
C PRO A 52 -9.35 7.66 10.21
N LEU A 53 -10.35 7.37 9.39
CA LEU A 53 -10.17 6.45 8.27
C LEU A 53 -9.53 7.19 7.10
N VAL A 54 -8.42 6.66 6.59
CA VAL A 54 -7.77 7.16 5.38
C VAL A 54 -8.18 6.30 4.20
N VAL A 55 -8.73 6.93 3.16
CA VAL A 55 -9.13 6.27 1.92
C VAL A 55 -8.26 6.78 0.78
N MET A 56 -7.51 5.88 0.15
CA MET A 56 -6.78 6.16 -1.07
C MET A 56 -7.60 5.74 -2.28
N VAL A 57 -7.91 6.68 -3.15
CA VAL A 57 -8.47 6.37 -4.48
C VAL A 57 -7.30 6.19 -5.45
N SER A 58 -7.23 5.02 -6.04
CA SER A 58 -6.18 4.57 -6.95
C SER A 58 -6.72 4.28 -8.35
N LEU A 59 -5.84 4.12 -9.30
CA LEU A 59 -6.12 3.64 -10.65
C LEU A 59 -5.12 2.55 -11.00
N HIS A 60 -5.59 1.49 -11.64
CA HIS A 60 -4.71 0.41 -12.11
C HIS A 60 -3.62 0.94 -13.05
N GLY A 61 -2.37 0.49 -12.83
CA GLY A 61 -1.22 0.93 -13.65
C GLY A 61 -0.72 2.36 -13.39
N CYS A 62 -1.24 3.06 -12.38
CA CYS A 62 -0.86 4.43 -12.07
C CYS A 62 0.48 4.47 -11.30
N PRO A 63 1.57 5.01 -11.87
CA PRO A 63 2.88 5.06 -11.19
C PRO A 63 2.88 5.98 -9.97
N PHE A 64 2.18 7.11 -10.02
CA PHE A 64 2.04 8.02 -8.87
C PHE A 64 1.26 7.38 -7.72
N CYS A 65 0.26 6.54 -8.04
CA CYS A 65 -0.46 5.77 -7.03
C CYS A 65 0.46 4.76 -6.33
N LYS A 66 1.39 4.14 -7.09
CA LYS A 66 2.41 3.26 -6.51
C LYS A 66 3.27 4.01 -5.51
N VAL A 67 3.80 5.17 -5.87
CA VAL A 67 4.63 6.00 -4.98
C VAL A 67 3.89 6.38 -3.70
N VAL A 68 2.66 6.88 -3.80
CA VAL A 68 1.86 7.28 -2.64
C VAL A 68 1.54 6.10 -1.74
N ARG A 69 1.18 4.96 -2.32
CA ARG A 69 0.90 3.73 -1.59
C ARG A 69 2.09 3.21 -0.82
N GLU A 70 3.23 3.05 -1.51
CA GLU A 70 4.39 2.34 -0.96
C GLU A 70 5.22 3.22 -0.03
N ASN A 71 5.43 4.49 -0.38
CA ASN A 71 6.36 5.35 0.35
C ASN A 71 5.69 6.14 1.49
N TYR A 72 4.37 6.33 1.42
CA TYR A 72 3.67 7.19 2.39
C TYR A 72 2.59 6.44 3.17
N LEU A 73 1.61 5.83 2.48
CA LEU A 73 0.44 5.29 3.16
C LEU A 73 0.67 3.92 3.81
N HIS A 74 1.42 3.04 3.15
CA HIS A 74 1.70 1.72 3.71
C HIS A 74 2.49 1.78 5.02
N PRO A 75 3.55 2.61 5.18
CA PRO A 75 4.25 2.77 6.45
C PRO A 75 3.36 3.27 7.58
N LEU A 76 2.41 4.15 7.31
CA LEU A 76 1.47 4.67 8.32
C LEU A 76 0.57 3.59 8.93
N ARG A 77 0.30 2.50 8.22
CA ARG A 77 -0.46 1.37 8.77
C ARG A 77 0.25 0.69 9.95
N ALA A 78 1.57 0.68 9.93
CA ALA A 78 2.35 0.15 11.06
C ALA A 78 2.15 0.95 12.36
N THR A 79 1.67 2.20 12.26
CA THR A 79 1.32 3.04 13.42
C THR A 79 -0.12 2.81 13.93
N GLY A 80 -0.84 1.83 13.39
CA GLY A 80 -2.24 1.55 13.74
C GLY A 80 -3.27 2.38 12.95
N LEU A 81 -2.83 3.22 12.02
CA LEU A 81 -3.75 4.01 11.17
C LEU A 81 -4.50 3.09 10.20
N GLN A 82 -5.82 3.20 10.16
CA GLN A 82 -6.66 2.49 9.19
C GLN A 82 -6.56 3.19 7.83
N VAL A 83 -5.96 2.49 6.87
CA VAL A 83 -5.81 2.95 5.49
C VAL A 83 -6.36 1.90 4.56
N VAL A 84 -7.32 2.26 3.72
CA VAL A 84 -7.95 1.38 2.72
C VAL A 84 -7.81 1.96 1.32
N GLN A 85 -7.87 1.10 0.31
CA GLN A 85 -7.83 1.50 -1.10
C GLN A 85 -9.15 1.22 -1.79
N ILE A 86 -9.59 2.19 -2.58
CA ILE A 86 -10.70 2.11 -3.54
C ILE A 86 -10.11 2.34 -4.93
N ASP A 87 -10.51 1.51 -5.90
CA ASP A 87 -9.99 1.63 -7.26
C ASP A 87 -11.02 2.26 -8.20
N MET A 88 -10.58 3.28 -8.93
CA MET A 88 -11.36 3.88 -10.01
C MET A 88 -11.69 2.83 -11.08
N ARG A 89 -12.89 2.93 -11.67
CA ARG A 89 -13.37 2.02 -12.74
C ARG A 89 -13.51 0.56 -12.29
N ASN A 90 -13.49 0.28 -11.00
CA ASN A 90 -13.67 -1.07 -10.46
C ASN A 90 -15.17 -1.33 -10.24
N PRO A 91 -15.75 -2.39 -10.83
CA PRO A 91 -17.16 -2.73 -10.66
C PRO A 91 -17.45 -3.47 -9.33
N ARG A 92 -16.45 -3.73 -8.51
CA ARG A 92 -16.63 -4.41 -7.22
C ARG A 92 -17.59 -3.63 -6.33
N VAL A 93 -18.51 -4.35 -5.71
CA VAL A 93 -19.49 -3.77 -4.78
C VAL A 93 -18.79 -3.27 -3.52
N LEU A 94 -19.26 -2.15 -3.03
CA LEU A 94 -18.82 -1.45 -1.83
C LEU A 94 -20.04 -0.98 -1.04
N VAL A 95 -20.02 -1.16 0.28
CA VAL A 95 -20.99 -0.55 1.20
C VAL A 95 -20.45 0.81 1.63
N ASP A 96 -21.20 1.87 1.33
CA ASP A 96 -20.85 3.26 1.69
C ASP A 96 -21.05 3.53 3.19
N PHE A 97 -20.70 4.72 3.64
CA PHE A 97 -20.84 5.16 5.03
C PHE A 97 -22.28 5.18 5.54
N ASP A 98 -23.25 5.39 4.66
CA ASP A 98 -24.69 5.41 4.95
C ASP A 98 -25.33 4.00 4.88
N GLY A 99 -24.54 2.94 4.64
CA GLY A 99 -25.01 1.58 4.48
C GLY A 99 -25.52 1.24 3.08
N SER A 100 -25.57 2.20 2.15
CA SER A 100 -25.98 1.93 0.76
C SER A 100 -24.91 1.14 0.01
N SER A 101 -25.36 0.24 -0.89
CA SER A 101 -24.46 -0.54 -1.73
C SER A 101 -24.32 0.09 -3.11
N LEU A 102 -23.08 0.24 -3.57
CA LEU A 102 -22.76 0.74 -4.90
C LEU A 102 -21.43 0.14 -5.36
N THR A 103 -21.01 0.38 -6.60
CA THR A 103 -19.68 -0.05 -7.04
C THR A 103 -18.60 0.94 -6.59
N GLN A 104 -17.34 0.50 -6.52
CA GLN A 104 -16.21 1.39 -6.25
C GLN A 104 -16.16 2.54 -7.26
N ASP A 105 -16.41 2.26 -8.55
CA ASP A 105 -16.48 3.29 -9.60
C ASP A 105 -17.60 4.30 -9.33
N ALA A 106 -18.78 3.82 -8.93
CA ALA A 106 -19.91 4.69 -8.61
C ALA A 106 -19.62 5.56 -7.37
N TRP A 107 -18.96 5.00 -6.35
CA TRP A 107 -18.54 5.73 -5.17
C TRP A 107 -17.53 6.84 -5.52
N VAL A 108 -16.52 6.53 -6.34
CA VAL A 108 -15.53 7.51 -6.81
C VAL A 108 -16.21 8.67 -7.54
N LYS A 109 -17.22 8.39 -8.39
CA LYS A 109 -18.02 9.41 -9.06
C LYS A 109 -18.87 10.21 -8.08
N LYS A 110 -19.53 9.57 -7.10
CA LYS A 110 -20.29 10.22 -6.02
C LYS A 110 -19.42 11.21 -5.24
N GLN A 111 -18.14 10.85 -4.99
CA GLN A 111 -17.15 11.71 -4.33
C GLN A 111 -16.55 12.79 -5.23
N ASN A 112 -17.00 12.89 -6.50
CA ASN A 112 -16.49 13.83 -7.51
C ASN A 112 -14.96 13.74 -7.70
N ILE A 113 -14.40 12.52 -7.63
CA ILE A 113 -12.97 12.26 -7.81
C ILE A 113 -12.70 12.04 -9.31
N LYS A 114 -11.81 12.86 -9.88
CA LYS A 114 -11.43 12.82 -11.30
C LYS A 114 -9.95 12.47 -11.51
N LEU A 115 -9.18 12.39 -10.43
CA LEU A 115 -7.73 12.22 -10.46
C LEU A 115 -7.29 11.15 -9.46
N ALA A 116 -6.36 10.29 -9.87
CA ALA A 116 -5.67 9.35 -9.00
C ALA A 116 -4.15 9.66 -8.97
N PRO A 117 -3.48 9.52 -7.81
CA PRO A 117 -4.08 9.21 -6.51
C PRO A 117 -4.91 10.37 -5.93
N THR A 118 -5.95 10.06 -5.17
CA THR A 118 -6.58 11.02 -4.26
C THR A 118 -6.65 10.38 -2.89
N VAL A 119 -6.18 11.08 -1.85
CA VAL A 119 -6.22 10.61 -0.46
C VAL A 119 -7.20 11.47 0.33
N MET A 120 -8.11 10.82 1.04
CA MET A 120 -9.20 11.43 1.80
C MET A 120 -9.17 10.96 3.26
N PHE A 121 -9.70 11.79 4.16
CA PHE A 121 -9.67 11.56 5.60
C PHE A 121 -11.09 11.66 6.15
N PHE A 122 -11.60 10.58 6.72
CA PHE A 122 -12.97 10.49 7.20
C PHE A 122 -13.04 10.34 8.71
N GLY A 123 -13.97 11.04 9.31
CA GLY A 123 -14.34 10.95 10.72
C GLY A 123 -15.80 10.51 10.89
N ALA A 124 -16.38 10.81 12.04
CA ALA A 124 -17.73 10.40 12.41
C ALA A 124 -18.75 10.65 11.28
N LEU A 125 -19.66 9.68 11.10
CA LEU A 125 -20.71 9.70 10.08
C LEU A 125 -20.19 9.74 8.62
N GLY A 126 -18.95 9.32 8.38
CA GLY A 126 -18.37 9.35 7.03
C GLY A 126 -18.13 10.77 6.50
N ARG A 127 -18.01 11.76 7.39
CA ARG A 127 -17.69 13.13 6.97
C ARG A 127 -16.20 13.27 6.70
N GLU A 128 -15.85 13.97 5.64
CA GLU A 128 -14.46 14.34 5.38
C GLU A 128 -14.02 15.40 6.40
N VAL A 129 -12.95 15.11 7.14
CA VAL A 129 -12.50 15.88 8.32
C VAL A 129 -11.18 16.60 8.13
N ALA A 130 -10.56 16.45 6.95
CA ALA A 130 -9.41 17.24 6.53
C ALA A 130 -9.42 17.35 5.00
N SER A 131 -8.63 18.28 4.45
CA SER A 131 -8.58 18.50 3.01
C SER A 131 -7.98 17.29 2.30
N ARG A 132 -8.63 16.84 1.23
CA ARG A 132 -8.12 15.74 0.40
C ARG A 132 -6.89 16.13 -0.38
N LEU A 133 -5.94 15.22 -0.49
CA LEU A 133 -4.76 15.36 -1.34
C LEU A 133 -5.06 14.81 -2.72
N LYS A 134 -4.93 15.65 -3.75
CA LYS A 134 -5.23 15.30 -5.14
C LYS A 134 -3.94 15.22 -5.96
N GLY A 135 -3.65 14.05 -6.53
CA GLY A 135 -2.41 13.81 -7.28
C GLY A 135 -1.19 13.65 -6.38
N ALA A 136 -0.01 13.63 -7.01
CA ALA A 136 1.30 13.55 -6.34
C ALA A 136 2.32 14.39 -7.13
N TYR A 137 1.97 15.63 -7.44
CA TYR A 137 2.75 16.49 -8.34
C TYR A 137 4.02 17.06 -7.72
N LEU A 138 4.11 17.08 -6.37
CA LEU A 138 5.25 17.60 -5.64
C LEU A 138 5.77 16.51 -4.70
N PRO A 139 6.51 15.51 -5.20
CA PRO A 139 6.95 14.35 -4.40
C PRO A 139 7.72 14.77 -3.14
N ASP A 140 8.58 15.80 -3.25
CA ASP A 140 9.43 16.25 -2.14
C ASP A 140 8.64 16.87 -0.98
N PHE A 141 7.42 17.35 -1.24
CA PHE A 141 6.54 17.96 -0.24
C PHE A 141 5.32 17.11 0.12
N TYR A 142 5.09 16.01 -0.60
CA TYR A 142 3.88 15.20 -0.40
C TYR A 142 3.75 14.70 1.04
N GLY A 143 4.85 14.26 1.64
CA GLY A 143 4.89 13.81 3.02
C GLY A 143 4.43 14.90 4.00
N ALA A 144 4.95 16.12 3.86
CA ALA A 144 4.59 17.25 4.71
C ALA A 144 3.09 17.61 4.61
N TYR A 145 2.52 17.62 3.40
CA TYR A 145 1.08 17.84 3.21
C TYR A 145 0.25 16.70 3.80
N LEU A 146 0.70 15.45 3.64
CA LEU A 146 0.01 14.29 4.24
C LEU A 146 0.00 14.39 5.77
N ASP A 147 1.13 14.73 6.38
CA ASP A 147 1.28 14.87 7.83
C ASP A 147 0.39 16.00 8.36
N GLU A 148 0.33 17.14 7.66
CA GLU A 148 -0.54 18.25 8.01
C GLU A 148 -2.02 17.84 8.01
N GLN A 149 -2.48 17.22 6.93
CA GLN A 149 -3.88 16.80 6.80
C GLN A 149 -4.23 15.67 7.78
N LEU A 150 -3.31 14.76 8.04
CA LEU A 150 -3.50 13.71 9.03
C LEU A 150 -3.57 14.27 10.45
N ALA A 151 -2.76 15.26 10.80
CA ALA A 151 -2.83 15.97 12.08
C ALA A 151 -4.17 16.67 12.24
N ALA A 152 -4.66 17.39 11.22
CA ALA A 152 -5.97 18.02 11.21
C ALA A 152 -7.10 17.00 11.40
N ALA A 153 -7.04 15.88 10.67
CA ALA A 153 -8.03 14.80 10.76
C ALA A 153 -8.07 14.16 12.16
N ARG A 154 -6.90 13.89 12.75
CA ARG A 154 -6.81 13.36 14.12
C ARG A 154 -7.41 14.31 15.16
N LYS A 155 -7.12 15.61 15.03
CA LYS A 155 -7.71 16.64 15.90
C LYS A 155 -9.24 16.66 15.81
N ALA A 156 -9.78 16.57 14.58
CA ALA A 156 -11.21 16.55 14.35
C ALA A 156 -11.90 15.30 14.94
N VAL A 157 -11.25 14.13 14.85
CA VAL A 157 -11.78 12.87 15.43
C VAL A 157 -11.70 12.88 16.96
N ALA A 158 -10.66 13.47 17.55
CA ALA A 158 -10.50 13.54 19.00
C ALA A 158 -11.46 14.52 19.67
N GLY A 159 -12.00 15.49 18.93
CA GLY A 159 -12.94 16.50 19.43
C GLY A 159 -14.42 16.21 19.13
N ALA A 160 -14.74 15.00 18.61
CA ALA A 160 -16.09 14.65 18.15
C ALA A 160 -16.86 13.82 19.17
#